data_9ed45ffa811f8cf8f7e195a6e407e205
#
_entry.id   9ed45ffa811f8cf8f7e195a6e407e205
#
_cell.length_a   1.000
_cell.length_b   1.000
_cell.length_c   1.000
_cell.angle_alpha   90.00
_cell.angle_beta   90.00
_cell.angle_gamma   90.00
#
_symmetry.space_group_name_H-M   'P 1'
#
loop_
_entity.id
_entity.type
_entity.pdbx_description
1 polymer ?
#
loop_
_entity_poly.entity_id
_entity_poly.type
_entity_poly.pdbx_seq_one_letter_code
_entity_poly.pdbx_strand_id
1 'polypeptide(L)'
;MSLALIAERYESDVDQLPQTHSELGGGAARAASGLVYENLIERTCEELALDARKNDYKRTEEVNGACLKNLQVDKHIYRNSVMVKAVESKCYLDSCYLKRAVMDFIELEQSPEVPEWVEYAIFAGQNACGNDAFVYYKAFFKKMTGKEVKIFFVNPSRKRSSSRSIYNEQYREDFKLDSVVYNEFVEWLKK
;
A
#
# COMPACT_ATOMS: atom_id res chain seq x y z
N MET A 1 -4.58 -17.75 11.65
CA MET A 1 -4.20 -16.69 12.65
C MET A 1 -5.40 -15.76 12.79
N SER A 2 -5.77 -15.27 13.99
CA SER A 2 -6.92 -14.35 14.08
C SER A 2 -6.51 -12.93 13.70
N LEU A 3 -7.46 -12.11 13.22
CA LEU A 3 -7.22 -10.69 12.92
C LEU A 3 -6.67 -9.92 14.14
N ALA A 4 -7.07 -10.29 15.36
CA ALA A 4 -6.53 -9.72 16.59
C ALA A 4 -5.02 -9.98 16.73
N LEU A 5 -4.58 -11.21 16.48
CA LEU A 5 -3.16 -11.57 16.53
C LEU A 5 -2.34 -10.87 15.42
N ILE A 6 -2.97 -10.59 14.27
CA ILE A 6 -2.33 -9.80 13.20
C ILE A 6 -2.10 -8.36 13.66
N ALA A 7 -3.10 -7.74 14.31
CA ALA A 7 -2.97 -6.41 14.88
C ALA A 7 -1.88 -6.35 15.97
N GLU A 8 -1.81 -7.33 16.87
CA GLU A 8 -0.75 -7.44 17.88
C GLU A 8 0.65 -7.54 17.25
N ARG A 9 0.79 -8.31 16.18
CA ARG A 9 2.06 -8.42 15.45
C ARG A 9 2.43 -7.12 14.74
N TYR A 10 1.45 -6.42 14.18
CA TYR A 10 1.68 -5.08 13.62
C TYR A 10 2.21 -4.12 14.69
N GLU A 11 1.62 -4.09 15.87
CA GLU A 11 2.10 -3.27 17.00
C GLU A 11 3.53 -3.67 17.40
N SER A 12 3.85 -4.95 17.44
CA SER A 12 5.21 -5.44 17.70
C SER A 12 6.20 -4.99 16.62
N ASP A 13 5.83 -5.04 15.34
CA ASP A 13 6.68 -4.54 14.23
C ASP A 13 6.92 -3.02 14.38
N VAL A 14 5.90 -2.26 14.79
CA VAL A 14 6.00 -0.82 15.06
C VAL A 14 6.94 -0.55 16.23
N ASP A 15 6.87 -1.31 17.30
CA ASP A 15 7.72 -1.15 18.49
C ASP A 15 9.21 -1.37 18.21
N GLN A 16 9.54 -2.12 17.15
CA GLN A 16 10.92 -2.35 16.72
C GLN A 16 11.48 -1.24 15.83
N LEU A 17 10.62 -0.37 15.26
CA LEU A 17 11.05 0.67 14.32
C LEU A 17 12.14 1.62 14.88
N PRO A 18 12.09 2.11 16.14
CA PRO A 18 13.12 3.02 16.66
C PRO A 18 14.49 2.39 16.67
N GLN A 19 14.61 1.13 17.08
CA GLN A 19 15.87 0.39 17.06
C GLN A 19 16.38 0.23 15.63
N THR A 20 15.53 -0.25 14.72
CA THR A 20 15.85 -0.41 13.30
C THR A 20 16.32 0.90 12.67
N HIS A 21 15.65 2.01 13.00
CA HIS A 21 16.01 3.33 12.49
C HIS A 21 17.35 3.84 13.04
N SER A 22 17.68 3.56 14.31
CA SER A 22 18.96 3.92 14.90
C SER A 22 20.14 3.17 14.26
N GLU A 23 19.91 1.93 13.87
CA GLU A 23 20.92 1.05 13.27
C GLU A 23 21.15 1.32 11.79
N LEU A 24 20.09 1.56 11.02
CA LEU A 24 20.15 1.60 9.55
C LEU A 24 20.32 3.00 8.96
N GLY A 25 19.85 4.05 9.63
CA GLY A 25 19.88 5.44 9.13
C GLY A 25 19.05 5.70 7.84
N GLY A 26 18.73 6.90 7.59
CA GLY A 26 18.22 7.55 6.36
C GLY A 26 17.22 6.75 5.50
N GLY A 27 17.66 6.27 4.34
CA GLY A 27 16.83 5.61 3.34
C GLY A 27 16.35 4.22 3.76
N ALA A 28 17.21 3.44 4.41
CA ALA A 28 16.88 2.10 4.89
C ALA A 28 15.85 2.14 6.03
N ALA A 29 15.92 3.16 6.90
CA ALA A 29 14.93 3.41 7.93
C ALA A 29 13.54 3.69 7.35
N ARG A 30 13.45 4.46 6.25
CA ARG A 30 12.18 4.69 5.53
C ARG A 30 11.62 3.42 4.90
N ALA A 31 12.50 2.57 4.35
CA ALA A 31 12.11 1.28 3.81
C ALA A 31 11.54 0.36 4.91
N ALA A 32 12.18 0.32 6.09
CA ALA A 32 11.69 -0.45 7.23
C ALA A 32 10.28 -0.02 7.67
N SER A 33 10.01 1.29 7.70
CA SER A 33 8.66 1.80 8.01
C SER A 33 7.62 1.38 6.96
N GLY A 34 7.99 1.31 5.68
CA GLY A 34 7.11 0.81 4.62
C GLY A 34 6.81 -0.68 4.79
N LEU A 35 7.82 -1.46 5.18
CA LEU A 35 7.72 -2.91 5.34
C LEU A 35 6.69 -3.33 6.40
N VAL A 36 6.49 -2.52 7.46
CA VAL A 36 5.47 -2.79 8.48
C VAL A 36 4.07 -2.90 7.86
N TYR A 37 3.73 -2.02 6.92
CA TYR A 37 2.42 -2.07 6.23
C TYR A 37 2.35 -3.21 5.22
N GLU A 38 3.44 -3.50 4.52
CA GLU A 38 3.49 -4.64 3.61
C GLU A 38 3.29 -5.97 4.35
N ASN A 39 3.93 -6.13 5.51
CA ASN A 39 3.77 -7.29 6.39
C ASN A 39 2.32 -7.41 6.90
N LEU A 40 1.69 -6.28 7.25
CA LEU A 40 0.30 -6.28 7.67
C LEU A 40 -0.63 -6.79 6.56
N ILE A 41 -0.43 -6.34 5.32
CA ILE A 41 -1.19 -6.82 4.15
C ILE A 41 -0.95 -8.32 3.92
N GLU A 42 0.30 -8.77 3.92
CA GLU A 42 0.64 -10.18 3.72
C GLU A 42 -0.04 -11.10 4.74
N ARG A 43 0.12 -10.80 6.03
CA ARG A 43 -0.50 -11.58 7.12
C ARG A 43 -2.03 -11.59 7.03
N THR A 44 -2.62 -10.47 6.60
CA THR A 44 -4.07 -10.37 6.38
C THR A 44 -4.50 -11.27 5.22
N CYS A 45 -3.76 -11.26 4.13
CA CYS A 45 -4.03 -12.14 2.98
C CYS A 45 -3.89 -13.62 3.35
N GLU A 46 -2.83 -13.98 4.08
CA GLU A 46 -2.63 -15.35 4.58
C GLU A 46 -3.82 -15.84 5.43
N GLU A 47 -4.31 -15.00 6.35
CA GLU A 47 -5.48 -15.32 7.17
C GLU A 47 -6.76 -15.54 6.35
N LEU A 48 -6.88 -14.82 5.24
CA LEU A 48 -8.01 -14.92 4.32
C LEU A 48 -7.84 -16.00 3.24
N ALA A 49 -6.79 -16.80 3.32
CA ALA A 49 -6.40 -17.78 2.28
C ALA A 49 -6.22 -17.13 0.89
N LEU A 50 -5.71 -15.91 0.87
CA LEU A 50 -5.29 -15.19 -0.31
C LEU A 50 -3.76 -15.25 -0.45
N ASP A 51 -3.27 -15.26 -1.68
CA ASP A 51 -1.84 -15.25 -1.99
C ASP A 51 -1.42 -13.84 -2.41
N ALA A 52 -0.56 -13.20 -1.60
CA ALA A 52 -0.04 -11.86 -1.86
C ALA A 52 1.39 -11.94 -2.40
N ARG A 53 1.59 -11.58 -3.65
CA ARG A 53 2.88 -11.65 -4.36
C ARG A 53 3.43 -10.28 -4.68
N LYS A 54 4.76 -10.18 -4.74
CA LYS A 54 5.48 -8.98 -5.18
C LYS A 54 5.96 -9.14 -6.62
N ASN A 55 5.89 -8.05 -7.39
CA ASN A 55 6.55 -7.94 -8.71
C ASN A 55 6.21 -9.09 -9.68
N ASP A 56 4.99 -9.60 -9.62
CA ASP A 56 4.57 -10.75 -10.44
C ASP A 56 4.33 -10.35 -11.91
N TYR A 57 4.04 -9.08 -12.17
CA TYR A 57 3.85 -8.56 -13.52
C TYR A 57 5.10 -7.82 -14.02
N LYS A 58 5.61 -8.27 -15.16
CA LYS A 58 6.70 -7.62 -15.87
C LYS A 58 6.12 -6.92 -17.10
N ARG A 59 6.53 -5.69 -17.34
CA ARG A 59 6.30 -5.07 -18.64
C ARG A 59 7.02 -5.87 -19.72
N THR A 60 6.27 -6.25 -20.74
CA THR A 60 6.81 -6.87 -21.94
C THR A 60 6.94 -5.88 -23.10
N GLU A 61 6.42 -4.66 -22.94
CA GLU A 61 6.36 -3.66 -23.98
C GLU A 61 7.70 -2.93 -24.13
N GLU A 62 8.28 -2.99 -25.31
CA GLU A 62 9.44 -2.20 -25.68
C GLU A 62 9.01 -0.89 -26.33
N VAL A 63 9.50 0.22 -25.80
CA VAL A 63 9.36 1.53 -26.46
C VAL A 63 10.75 1.97 -26.94
N ASN A 64 10.94 2.06 -28.23
CA ASN A 64 12.21 2.44 -28.86
C ASN A 64 13.42 1.59 -28.40
N GLY A 65 13.23 0.27 -28.24
CA GLY A 65 14.28 -0.64 -27.77
C GLY A 65 14.58 -0.58 -26.27
N ALA A 66 13.83 0.21 -25.51
CA ALA A 66 13.92 0.28 -24.06
C ALA A 66 12.74 -0.44 -23.41
N CYS A 67 13.01 -1.40 -22.55
CA CYS A 67 12.01 -2.11 -21.76
C CYS A 67 12.14 -1.75 -20.28
N LEU A 68 11.08 -1.18 -19.69
CA LEU A 68 10.96 -1.04 -18.25
C LEU A 68 10.45 -2.35 -17.66
N LYS A 69 11.35 -3.16 -17.14
CA LYS A 69 11.10 -4.57 -16.80
C LYS A 69 10.19 -4.81 -15.59
N ASN A 70 9.89 -3.80 -14.76
CA ASN A 70 9.16 -4.02 -13.51
C ASN A 70 8.06 -2.99 -13.31
N LEU A 71 6.80 -3.44 -13.31
CA LEU A 71 5.69 -2.71 -12.69
C LEU A 71 5.82 -2.88 -11.17
N GLN A 72 6.09 -1.78 -10.46
CA GLN A 72 6.34 -1.81 -9.02
C GLN A 72 5.05 -1.56 -8.22
N VAL A 73 4.05 -2.42 -8.40
CA VAL A 73 2.94 -2.49 -7.44
C VAL A 73 3.35 -3.42 -6.30
N ASP A 74 3.20 -2.97 -5.06
CA ASP A 74 3.76 -3.66 -3.90
C ASP A 74 3.16 -5.06 -3.69
N LYS A 75 1.86 -5.24 -3.95
CA LYS A 75 1.17 -6.54 -3.81
C LYS A 75 0.18 -6.80 -4.93
N HIS A 76 0.36 -7.93 -5.61
CA HIS A 76 -0.62 -8.58 -6.45
C HIS A 76 -1.29 -9.68 -5.65
N ILE A 77 -2.61 -9.62 -5.48
CA ILE A 77 -3.36 -10.53 -4.60
C ILE A 77 -4.17 -11.50 -5.45
N TYR A 78 -3.98 -12.77 -5.18
CA TYR A 78 -4.59 -13.89 -5.90
C TYR A 78 -5.56 -14.66 -5.03
N ARG A 79 -6.64 -15.11 -5.65
CA ARG A 79 -7.58 -16.09 -5.11
C ARG A 79 -7.65 -17.25 -6.08
N ASN A 80 -7.33 -18.47 -5.61
CA ASN A 80 -7.28 -19.68 -6.47
C ASN A 80 -6.41 -19.46 -7.74
N SER A 81 -5.23 -18.88 -7.58
CA SER A 81 -4.28 -18.56 -8.66
C SER A 81 -4.77 -17.51 -9.68
N VAL A 82 -5.90 -16.87 -9.46
CA VAL A 82 -6.41 -15.78 -10.30
C VAL A 82 -6.21 -14.46 -9.57
N MET A 83 -5.60 -13.48 -10.23
CA MET A 83 -5.43 -12.14 -9.69
C MET A 83 -6.79 -11.47 -9.49
N VAL A 84 -7.03 -10.99 -8.28
CA VAL A 84 -8.29 -10.34 -7.91
C VAL A 84 -8.11 -8.89 -7.50
N LYS A 85 -6.95 -8.55 -6.93
CA LYS A 85 -6.68 -7.20 -6.43
C LYS A 85 -5.21 -6.81 -6.58
N ALA A 86 -4.96 -5.50 -6.69
CA ALA A 86 -3.64 -4.89 -6.64
C ALA A 86 -3.60 -3.84 -5.52
N VAL A 87 -2.58 -3.88 -4.68
CA VAL A 87 -2.45 -2.98 -3.53
C VAL A 87 -1.08 -2.34 -3.52
N GLU A 88 -1.07 -1.02 -3.46
CA GLU A 88 0.13 -0.23 -3.18
C GLU A 88 0.17 0.15 -1.71
N SER A 89 1.31 -0.07 -1.07
CA SER A 89 1.52 0.17 0.36
C SER A 89 2.37 1.40 0.59
N LYS A 90 1.96 2.29 1.50
CA LYS A 90 2.74 3.50 1.84
C LYS A 90 2.66 3.80 3.34
N CYS A 91 3.80 4.11 3.93
CA CYS A 91 3.84 4.62 5.31
C CYS A 91 3.06 5.94 5.44
N TYR A 92 3.18 6.81 4.45
CA TYR A 92 2.37 8.01 4.29
C TYR A 92 2.09 8.26 2.81
N LEU A 93 0.96 8.86 2.51
CA LEU A 93 0.53 9.16 1.16
C LEU A 93 0.54 10.68 0.93
N ASP A 94 1.52 11.16 0.20
CA ASP A 94 1.55 12.53 -0.34
C ASP A 94 1.17 12.55 -1.82
N SER A 95 1.11 13.75 -2.41
CA SER A 95 0.70 13.91 -3.81
C SER A 95 1.65 13.22 -4.81
N CYS A 96 2.95 13.12 -4.49
CA CYS A 96 3.92 12.43 -5.34
C CYS A 96 3.71 10.92 -5.30
N TYR A 97 3.54 10.35 -4.12
CA TYR A 97 3.28 8.91 -3.96
C TYR A 97 1.91 8.52 -4.50
N LEU A 98 0.87 9.37 -4.30
CA LEU A 98 -0.44 9.14 -4.90
C LEU A 98 -0.38 9.12 -6.43
N LYS A 99 0.31 10.11 -7.04
CA LYS A 99 0.53 10.15 -8.49
C LYS A 99 1.20 8.87 -8.98
N ARG A 100 2.29 8.45 -8.32
CA ARG A 100 3.05 7.27 -8.70
C ARG A 100 2.19 6.02 -8.63
N ALA A 101 1.51 5.78 -7.51
CA ALA A 101 0.63 4.61 -7.34
C ALA A 101 -0.47 4.55 -8.42
N VAL A 102 -1.10 5.69 -8.72
CA VAL A 102 -2.13 5.77 -9.76
C VAL A 102 -1.55 5.46 -11.14
N MET A 103 -0.36 5.94 -11.46
CA MET A 103 0.29 5.66 -12.75
C MET A 103 0.68 4.18 -12.85
N ASP A 104 1.26 3.60 -11.79
CA ASP A 104 1.61 2.17 -11.75
C ASP A 104 0.37 1.28 -11.92
N PHE A 105 -0.78 1.66 -11.34
CA PHE A 105 -2.05 0.96 -11.54
C PHE A 105 -2.61 1.10 -12.97
N ILE A 106 -2.51 2.28 -13.60
CA ILE A 106 -2.94 2.47 -14.99
C ILE A 106 -2.10 1.58 -15.92
N GLU A 107 -0.81 1.53 -15.69
CA GLU A 107 0.09 0.68 -16.47
C GLU A 107 -0.20 -0.81 -16.27
N LEU A 108 -0.51 -1.22 -15.02
CA LEU A 108 -0.91 -2.58 -14.72
C LEU A 108 -2.23 -2.94 -15.42
N GLU A 109 -3.23 -2.06 -15.38
CA GLU A 109 -4.53 -2.25 -16.04
C GLU A 109 -4.42 -2.38 -17.57
N GLN A 110 -3.42 -1.76 -18.16
CA GLN A 110 -3.15 -1.87 -19.62
C GLN A 110 -2.49 -3.18 -20.02
N SER A 111 -2.02 -3.96 -19.06
CA SER A 111 -1.43 -5.27 -19.35
C SER A 111 -2.51 -6.27 -19.77
N PRO A 112 -2.38 -6.94 -20.92
CA PRO A 112 -3.36 -7.92 -21.39
C PRO A 112 -3.48 -9.16 -20.49
N GLU A 113 -2.53 -9.37 -19.59
CA GLU A 113 -2.51 -10.48 -18.65
C GLU A 113 -3.32 -10.18 -17.37
N VAL A 114 -3.70 -8.91 -17.14
CA VAL A 114 -4.46 -8.50 -15.98
C VAL A 114 -5.95 -8.67 -16.23
N PRO A 115 -6.66 -9.46 -15.42
CA PRO A 115 -8.09 -9.65 -15.58
C PRO A 115 -8.89 -8.34 -15.42
N GLU A 116 -9.92 -8.15 -16.22
CA GLU A 116 -10.79 -6.96 -16.18
C GLU A 116 -11.46 -6.68 -14.83
N TRP A 117 -11.62 -7.71 -13.98
CA TRP A 117 -12.25 -7.58 -12.66
C TRP A 117 -11.31 -7.19 -11.54
N VAL A 118 -10.00 -7.01 -11.82
CA VAL A 118 -9.04 -6.61 -10.78
C VAL A 118 -9.43 -5.26 -10.18
N GLU A 119 -9.48 -5.21 -8.86
CA GLU A 119 -9.73 -3.98 -8.10
C GLU A 119 -8.41 -3.44 -7.53
N TYR A 120 -8.36 -2.12 -7.35
CA TYR A 120 -7.15 -1.38 -6.98
C TYR A 120 -7.32 -0.65 -5.65
N ALA A 121 -6.31 -0.75 -4.77
CA ALA A 121 -6.30 0.00 -3.54
C ALA A 121 -4.91 0.54 -3.17
N ILE A 122 -4.90 1.68 -2.49
CA ILE A 122 -3.74 2.19 -1.78
C ILE A 122 -4.00 1.98 -0.29
N PHE A 123 -3.10 1.24 0.35
CA PHE A 123 -3.10 1.01 1.79
C PHE A 123 -2.02 1.88 2.42
N ALA A 124 -2.41 2.91 3.13
CA ALA A 124 -1.49 3.90 3.65
C ALA A 124 -1.65 4.11 5.15
N GLY A 125 -0.55 4.38 5.83
CA GLY A 125 -0.59 4.80 7.21
C GLY A 125 -1.27 6.16 7.34
N GLN A 126 -0.61 7.22 6.95
CA GLN A 126 -1.05 8.60 7.16
C GLN A 126 -1.41 9.32 5.86
N ASN A 127 -2.39 10.23 5.95
CA ASN A 127 -2.74 11.14 4.86
C ASN A 127 -1.90 12.42 4.93
N ALA A 128 -1.00 12.60 3.97
CA ALA A 128 -0.24 13.82 3.76
C ALA A 128 -0.61 14.53 2.44
N CYS A 129 -1.66 14.05 1.76
CA CYS A 129 -2.10 14.53 0.45
C CYS A 129 -3.04 15.73 0.61
N GLY A 130 -2.91 16.74 -0.25
CA GLY A 130 -3.89 17.81 -0.38
C GLY A 130 -5.18 17.31 -1.03
N ASN A 131 -6.33 17.84 -0.63
CA ASN A 131 -7.64 17.44 -1.15
C ASN A 131 -7.73 17.50 -2.68
N ASP A 132 -7.20 18.54 -3.31
CA ASP A 132 -7.27 18.73 -4.76
C ASP A 132 -6.51 17.64 -5.51
N ALA A 133 -5.30 17.28 -5.06
CA ALA A 133 -4.54 16.20 -5.65
C ALA A 133 -5.26 14.85 -5.47
N PHE A 134 -5.87 14.64 -4.32
CA PHE A 134 -6.62 13.43 -4.01
C PHE A 134 -7.82 13.24 -4.96
N VAL A 135 -8.65 14.28 -5.09
CA VAL A 135 -9.80 14.28 -6.00
C VAL A 135 -9.36 14.11 -7.44
N TYR A 136 -8.31 14.84 -7.86
CA TYR A 136 -7.79 14.79 -9.22
C TYR A 136 -7.32 13.39 -9.61
N TYR A 137 -6.43 12.78 -8.83
CA TYR A 137 -5.85 11.48 -9.20
C TYR A 137 -6.84 10.32 -9.13
N LYS A 138 -7.82 10.35 -8.23
CA LYS A 138 -8.94 9.38 -8.24
C LYS A 138 -9.79 9.53 -9.52
N ALA A 139 -10.15 10.75 -9.89
CA ALA A 139 -10.90 11.03 -11.11
C ALA A 139 -10.09 10.67 -12.37
N PHE A 140 -8.79 10.94 -12.37
CA PHE A 140 -7.88 10.59 -13.46
C PHE A 140 -7.80 9.07 -13.65
N PHE A 141 -7.61 8.31 -12.56
CA PHE A 141 -7.62 6.84 -12.61
C PHE A 141 -8.92 6.31 -13.22
N LYS A 142 -10.07 6.79 -12.70
CA LYS A 142 -11.40 6.40 -13.22
C LYS A 142 -11.56 6.74 -14.70
N LYS A 143 -11.08 7.91 -15.15
CA LYS A 143 -11.12 8.29 -16.56
C LYS A 143 -10.29 7.36 -17.45
N MET A 144 -9.13 6.93 -17.00
CA MET A 144 -8.18 6.13 -17.79
C MET A 144 -8.54 4.65 -17.82
N THR A 145 -9.16 4.12 -16.77
CA THR A 145 -9.40 2.68 -16.58
C THR A 145 -10.88 2.28 -16.52
N GLY A 146 -11.77 3.23 -16.32
CA GLY A 146 -13.19 2.97 -16.00
C GLY A 146 -13.43 2.52 -14.54
N LYS A 147 -12.38 2.27 -13.77
CA LYS A 147 -12.42 1.71 -12.41
C LYS A 147 -12.20 2.77 -11.34
N GLU A 148 -12.44 2.39 -10.10
CA GLU A 148 -12.17 3.25 -8.94
C GLU A 148 -10.98 2.70 -8.14
N VAL A 149 -10.12 3.59 -7.66
CA VAL A 149 -9.09 3.25 -6.68
C VAL A 149 -9.62 3.51 -5.27
N LYS A 150 -9.54 2.49 -4.41
CA LYS A 150 -9.84 2.63 -2.99
C LYS A 150 -8.61 3.11 -2.24
N ILE A 151 -8.81 3.86 -1.17
CA ILE A 151 -7.71 4.31 -0.32
C ILE A 151 -8.09 4.11 1.13
N PHE A 152 -7.26 3.37 1.86
CA PHE A 152 -7.42 3.05 3.27
C PHE A 152 -6.32 3.73 4.07
N PHE A 153 -6.67 4.69 4.92
CA PHE A 153 -5.74 5.31 5.85
C PHE A 153 -5.88 4.65 7.21
N VAL A 154 -4.98 3.73 7.51
CA VAL A 154 -5.08 2.83 8.66
C VAL A 154 -4.51 3.39 9.96
N ASN A 155 -3.93 4.57 9.94
CA ASN A 155 -3.56 5.30 11.15
C ASN A 155 -4.41 6.56 11.29
N PRO A 156 -4.69 7.03 12.52
CA PRO A 156 -5.45 8.25 12.73
C PRO A 156 -4.84 9.40 11.94
N SER A 157 -5.69 10.11 11.20
CA SER A 157 -5.28 11.17 10.28
C SER A 157 -4.66 12.35 11.02
N ARG A 158 -3.38 12.29 11.30
CA ARG A 158 -2.58 13.48 11.57
C ARG A 158 -1.87 13.87 10.28
N LYS A 159 -2.08 15.09 9.83
CA LYS A 159 -1.14 15.71 8.91
C LYS A 159 0.24 15.54 9.54
N ARG A 160 1.13 14.86 8.85
CA ARG A 160 2.50 14.65 9.28
C ARG A 160 3.09 15.98 9.77
N SER A 161 3.23 16.15 11.07
CA SER A 161 3.76 17.39 11.67
C SER A 161 5.27 17.48 11.56
N SER A 162 5.94 16.91 10.70
CA SER A 162 7.35 16.94 10.32
C SER A 162 7.96 15.54 10.14
N SER A 163 9.00 15.50 9.32
CA SER A 163 9.78 14.32 8.96
C SER A 163 10.53 13.61 10.10
N ARG A 164 10.25 13.92 11.35
CA ARG A 164 10.99 13.46 12.53
C ARG A 164 10.15 12.70 13.56
N SER A 165 8.87 12.40 13.28
CA SER A 165 7.99 11.76 14.27
C SER A 165 8.47 10.39 14.72
N ILE A 166 9.21 9.66 13.90
CA ILE A 166 9.76 8.34 14.24
C ILE A 166 10.81 8.39 15.35
N TYR A 167 11.38 9.57 15.61
CA TYR A 167 12.43 9.76 16.62
C TYR A 167 11.89 10.36 17.93
N ASN A 168 10.57 10.63 18.02
CA ASN A 168 9.95 11.13 19.23
C ASN A 168 8.99 10.11 19.86
N GLU A 169 8.74 10.27 21.17
CA GLU A 169 7.86 9.38 21.95
C GLU A 169 6.45 9.24 21.36
N GLN A 170 6.07 10.11 20.43
CA GLN A 170 4.75 10.17 19.79
C GLN A 170 4.62 9.22 18.59
N TYR A 171 5.71 8.52 18.17
CA TYR A 171 5.65 7.66 17.00
C TYR A 171 4.63 6.51 17.14
N ARG A 172 4.43 5.99 18.34
CA ARG A 172 3.44 4.93 18.60
C ARG A 172 2.02 5.37 18.28
N GLU A 173 1.67 6.61 18.66
CA GLU A 173 0.36 7.18 18.32
C GLU A 173 0.21 7.40 16.82
N ASP A 174 1.28 7.80 16.14
CA ASP A 174 1.28 8.00 14.69
C ASP A 174 1.09 6.68 13.91
N PHE A 175 1.49 5.56 14.49
CA PHE A 175 1.32 4.21 13.91
C PHE A 175 0.16 3.41 14.50
N LYS A 176 -0.62 3.97 15.41
CA LYS A 176 -1.77 3.28 16.00
C LYS A 176 -2.76 2.86 14.91
N LEU A 177 -3.09 1.57 14.89
CA LEU A 177 -4.00 1.02 13.89
C LEU A 177 -5.45 1.47 14.15
N ASP A 178 -6.07 2.09 13.14
CA ASP A 178 -7.51 2.34 13.13
C ASP A 178 -8.24 1.03 12.80
N SER A 179 -8.83 0.42 13.80
CA SER A 179 -9.51 -0.87 13.65
C SER A 179 -10.72 -0.80 12.70
N VAL A 180 -11.38 0.34 12.60
CA VAL A 180 -12.54 0.51 11.70
C VAL A 180 -12.06 0.47 10.26
N VAL A 181 -11.09 1.30 9.90
CA VAL A 181 -10.53 1.36 8.54
C VAL A 181 -9.83 0.04 8.18
N TYR A 182 -9.13 -0.56 9.13
CA TYR A 182 -8.50 -1.86 8.90
C TYR A 182 -9.55 -2.95 8.61
N ASN A 183 -10.65 -2.99 9.35
CA ASN A 183 -11.75 -3.91 9.07
C ASN A 183 -12.42 -3.63 7.72
N GLU A 184 -12.57 -2.38 7.30
CA GLU A 184 -13.05 -2.04 5.96
C GLU A 184 -12.12 -2.60 4.85
N PHE A 185 -10.82 -2.53 5.05
CA PHE A 185 -9.85 -3.14 4.15
C PHE A 185 -9.97 -4.67 4.12
N VAL A 186 -10.10 -5.32 5.27
CA VAL A 186 -10.33 -6.77 5.37
C VAL A 186 -11.60 -7.19 4.63
N GLU A 187 -12.71 -6.47 4.83
CA GLU A 187 -13.97 -6.76 4.14
C GLU A 187 -13.87 -6.52 2.62
N TRP A 188 -13.06 -5.55 2.20
CA TRP A 188 -12.78 -5.36 0.78
C TRP A 188 -11.97 -6.51 0.19
N LEU A 189 -10.99 -7.06 0.91
CA LEU A 189 -10.21 -8.23 0.47
C LEU A 189 -11.06 -9.49 0.33
N LYS A 190 -12.09 -9.67 1.15
CA LYS A 190 -12.98 -10.84 1.12
C LYS A 190 -13.88 -10.88 -0.12
N LYS A 191 -14.24 -9.74 -0.68
CA LYS A 191 -15.06 -9.62 -1.89
C LYS A 191 -14.30 -10.03 -3.13
#